data_90d50dca9649bb55312219856264a1ee
#
_entry.id   90d50dca9649bb55312219856264a1ee
#
_cell.length_a   1.000
_cell.length_b   1.000
_cell.length_c   1.000
_cell.angle_alpha   90.00
_cell.angle_beta   90.00
_cell.angle_gamma   90.00
#
_symmetry.space_group_name_H-M   'P 1'
#
loop_
_entity.id
_entity.type
_entity.pdbx_description
1 polymer ?
#
loop_
_entity_poly.entity_id
_entity_poly.type
_entity_poly.pdbx_seq_one_letter_code
_entity_poly.pdbx_strand_id
1 'polypeptide(L)'
;MENWTKLYCSDYYEVSDAGNVRSVERVVPHSRYGKMKQKGKVLNTATNKHGYKLFTISENDVKSTIYVHTAVFNSFNGTEPDGCRFNVIDHIDGDVLNNRLDNLQRISQSENVLKGDRHKYTKEK
;
A
#
# COMPACT_ATOMS: atom_id res chain seq x y z
N MET A 1 18.49 5.94 2.05
CA MET A 1 18.39 4.50 2.30
C MET A 1 16.93 4.12 2.53
N GLU A 2 16.48 3.06 1.89
CA GLU A 2 15.09 2.63 2.00
C GLU A 2 14.84 1.97 3.37
N ASN A 3 13.77 2.39 4.04
CA ASN A 3 13.38 1.84 5.34
C ASN A 3 12.14 0.96 5.16
N TRP A 4 12.10 -0.16 5.88
CA TRP A 4 11.00 -1.12 5.82
C TRP A 4 10.31 -1.23 7.16
N THR A 5 9.00 -1.42 7.12
CA THR A 5 8.20 -1.65 8.32
C THR A 5 7.15 -2.73 8.04
N LYS A 6 6.66 -3.35 9.09
CA LYS A 6 5.64 -4.39 8.99
C LYS A 6 4.34 -3.78 8.44
N LEU A 7 3.68 -4.51 7.54
CA LEU A 7 2.38 -4.09 7.01
C LEU A 7 1.37 -4.02 8.14
N TYR A 8 0.52 -2.99 8.12
CA TYR A 8 -0.41 -2.71 9.22
C TYR A 8 -1.39 -3.86 9.50
N CYS A 9 -1.66 -4.72 8.53
CA CYS A 9 -2.66 -5.78 8.67
C CYS A 9 -2.08 -7.19 8.53
N SER A 10 -0.77 -7.37 8.44
CA SER A 10 -0.18 -8.71 8.31
C SER A 10 1.27 -8.72 8.77
N ASP A 11 1.63 -9.76 9.52
CA ASP A 11 3.00 -9.98 9.96
C ASP A 11 3.89 -10.58 8.87
N TYR A 12 3.31 -10.99 7.74
CA TYR A 12 4.03 -11.70 6.70
C TYR A 12 4.48 -10.81 5.55
N TYR A 13 4.23 -9.52 5.66
CA TYR A 13 4.55 -8.56 4.60
C TYR A 13 5.13 -7.29 5.20
N GLU A 14 5.97 -6.64 4.42
CA GLU A 14 6.57 -5.36 4.81
C GLU A 14 6.44 -4.36 3.66
N VAL A 15 6.39 -3.09 4.00
CA VAL A 15 6.38 -2.01 3.03
C VAL A 15 7.53 -1.07 3.32
N SER A 16 8.01 -0.37 2.28
CA SER A 16 9.10 0.57 2.44
C SER A 16 8.60 2.01 2.28
N ASP A 17 9.39 2.94 2.79
CA ASP A 17 9.10 4.36 2.61
C ASP A 17 9.32 4.84 1.17
N ALA A 18 9.85 3.99 0.31
CA ALA A 18 9.98 4.26 -1.11
C ALA A 18 8.79 3.72 -1.93
N GLY A 19 7.83 3.06 -1.27
CA GLY A 19 6.64 2.55 -1.95
C GLY A 19 6.77 1.13 -2.47
N ASN A 20 7.70 0.35 -1.93
CA ASN A 20 7.88 -1.04 -2.31
C ASN A 20 7.24 -1.97 -1.28
N VAL A 21 6.91 -3.17 -1.69
CA VAL A 21 6.27 -4.19 -0.85
C VAL A 21 7.04 -5.49 -0.99
N ARG A 22 7.22 -6.20 0.11
CA ARG A 22 7.85 -7.52 0.09
C ARG A 22 7.19 -8.44 1.09
N SER A 23 7.23 -9.75 0.79
CA SER A 23 6.86 -10.76 1.78
C SER A 23 8.09 -11.10 2.62
N VAL A 24 7.84 -11.59 3.84
CA VAL A 24 8.94 -12.01 4.71
C VAL A 24 8.97 -13.53 4.79
N GLU A 25 10.11 -14.08 5.21
CA GLU A 25 10.26 -15.53 5.37
C GLU A 25 9.26 -16.02 6.41
N ARG A 26 8.62 -17.14 6.13
CA ARG A 26 7.68 -17.76 7.05
C ARG A 26 7.61 -19.25 6.83
N VAL A 27 7.13 -19.97 7.85
CA VAL A 27 6.89 -21.41 7.76
C VAL A 27 5.43 -21.60 7.35
N VAL A 28 5.22 -22.36 6.29
CA VAL A 28 3.87 -22.64 5.78
C VAL A 28 3.60 -24.14 5.80
N PRO A 29 2.33 -24.58 5.88
CA PRO A 29 1.99 -25.99 5.79
C PRO A 29 2.39 -26.55 4.44
N HIS A 30 2.89 -27.77 4.42
CA HIS A 30 3.27 -28.45 3.20
C HIS A 30 2.76 -29.89 3.25
N SER A 31 2.08 -30.33 2.22
CA SER A 31 1.41 -31.64 2.21
C SER A 31 2.40 -32.81 2.34
N ARG A 32 3.61 -32.65 1.84
CA ARG A 32 4.60 -33.75 1.84
C ARG A 32 5.50 -33.71 3.07
N TYR A 33 5.90 -32.53 3.53
CA TYR A 33 6.88 -32.38 4.60
C TYR A 33 6.30 -31.84 5.90
N GLY A 34 5.00 -31.66 5.97
CA GLY A 34 4.33 -31.08 7.12
C GLY A 34 4.45 -29.58 7.20
N LYS A 35 5.66 -29.06 7.11
CA LYS A 35 5.95 -27.64 7.13
C LYS A 35 7.08 -27.33 6.18
N MET A 36 7.07 -26.12 5.63
CA MET A 36 8.08 -25.68 4.71
C MET A 36 8.38 -24.21 4.94
N LYS A 37 9.66 -23.83 4.88
CA LYS A 37 10.07 -22.44 4.99
C LYS A 37 9.91 -21.75 3.64
N GLN A 38 9.14 -20.68 3.61
CA GLN A 38 8.94 -19.90 2.40
C GLN A 38 9.72 -18.60 2.50
N LYS A 39 10.63 -18.39 1.54
CA LYS A 39 11.49 -17.21 1.53
C LYS A 39 10.69 -15.95 1.20
N GLY A 40 11.10 -14.84 1.78
CA GLY A 40 10.55 -13.55 1.44
C GLY A 40 11.02 -13.08 0.07
N LYS A 41 10.21 -12.26 -0.59
CA LYS A 41 10.55 -11.70 -1.89
C LYS A 41 9.84 -10.37 -2.10
N VAL A 42 10.43 -9.52 -2.94
CA VAL A 42 9.78 -8.28 -3.34
C VAL A 42 8.59 -8.63 -4.23
N LEU A 43 7.45 -8.03 -3.95
CA LEU A 43 6.23 -8.28 -4.70
C LEU A 43 6.13 -7.34 -5.89
N ASN A 44 5.57 -7.86 -6.98
CA ASN A 44 5.21 -7.03 -8.11
C ASN A 44 3.88 -6.35 -7.81
N THR A 45 3.82 -5.04 -8.05
CA THR A 45 2.58 -4.30 -7.91
C THR A 45 1.92 -4.18 -9.28
N ALA A 46 0.59 -4.16 -9.27
CA ALA A 46 -0.19 -3.93 -10.48
C ALA A 46 -0.75 -2.51 -10.44
N THR A 47 -1.23 -2.06 -11.59
CA THR A 47 -1.85 -0.73 -11.68
C THR A 47 -3.29 -0.93 -12.11
N ASN A 48 -4.23 -0.29 -11.39
CA ASN A 48 -5.64 -0.39 -11.77
C ASN A 48 -5.96 0.59 -12.92
N LYS A 49 -7.22 0.60 -13.36
CA LYS A 49 -7.63 1.45 -14.47
C LYS A 49 -7.49 2.95 -14.20
N HIS A 50 -7.38 3.34 -12.94
CA HIS A 50 -7.21 4.74 -12.55
C HIS A 50 -5.74 5.12 -12.31
N GLY A 51 -4.82 4.20 -12.52
CA GLY A 51 -3.40 4.47 -12.37
C GLY A 51 -2.83 4.22 -10.98
N TYR A 52 -3.65 3.79 -10.01
CA TYR A 52 -3.18 3.50 -8.65
C TYR A 52 -2.50 2.15 -8.58
N LYS A 53 -1.36 2.09 -7.90
CA LYS A 53 -0.67 0.83 -7.66
C LYS A 53 -1.32 0.04 -6.54
N LEU A 54 -1.43 -1.26 -6.73
CA LEU A 54 -2.00 -2.16 -5.73
C LEU A 54 -1.24 -3.48 -5.73
N PHE A 55 -1.41 -4.24 -4.67
CA PHE A 55 -0.82 -5.57 -4.55
C PHE A 55 -1.80 -6.49 -3.81
N THR A 56 -1.60 -7.79 -3.97
CA THR A 56 -2.44 -8.78 -3.31
C THR A 56 -1.61 -9.54 -2.29
N ILE A 57 -2.13 -9.67 -1.08
CA ILE A 57 -1.54 -10.53 -0.05
C ILE A 57 -2.39 -11.77 0.11
N SER A 58 -1.76 -12.84 0.58
CA SER A 58 -2.46 -14.09 0.85
C SER A 58 -2.07 -14.57 2.24
N GLU A 59 -3.06 -14.81 3.08
CA GLU A 59 -2.85 -15.27 4.44
C GLU A 59 -4.02 -16.15 4.83
N ASN A 60 -3.72 -17.38 5.29
CA ASN A 60 -4.74 -18.36 5.68
C ASN A 60 -5.75 -18.63 4.56
N ASP A 61 -5.25 -18.73 3.33
CA ASP A 61 -6.04 -18.96 2.11
C ASP A 61 -7.01 -17.83 1.77
N VAL A 62 -6.89 -16.69 2.46
CA VAL A 62 -7.67 -15.49 2.16
C VAL A 62 -6.78 -14.50 1.41
N LYS A 63 -7.25 -14.03 0.25
CA LYS A 63 -6.54 -13.04 -0.54
C LYS A 63 -7.17 -11.67 -0.32
N SER A 64 -6.33 -10.66 -0.17
CA SER A 64 -6.77 -9.28 0.00
C SER A 64 -5.97 -8.38 -0.92
N THR A 65 -6.65 -7.45 -1.57
CA THR A 65 -6.01 -6.47 -2.44
C THR A 65 -5.89 -5.14 -1.69
N ILE A 66 -4.70 -4.56 -1.70
CA ILE A 66 -4.40 -3.37 -0.92
C ILE A 66 -3.70 -2.36 -1.83
N TYR A 67 -4.10 -1.10 -1.73
CA TYR A 67 -3.39 -0.03 -2.44
C TYR A 67 -2.05 0.25 -1.77
N VAL A 68 -1.03 0.46 -2.57
CA VAL A 68 0.32 0.71 -2.06
C VAL A 68 0.36 1.97 -1.19
N HIS A 69 -0.27 3.06 -1.63
CA HIS A 69 -0.27 4.30 -0.84
C HIS A 69 -0.93 4.11 0.52
N THR A 70 -2.02 3.36 0.58
CA THR A 70 -2.69 3.04 1.85
C THR A 70 -1.78 2.24 2.76
N ALA A 71 -1.11 1.23 2.20
CA ALA A 71 -0.21 0.37 2.97
C ALA A 71 0.97 1.17 3.54
N VAL A 72 1.61 1.99 2.71
CA VAL A 72 2.77 2.78 3.14
C VAL A 72 2.38 3.76 4.23
N PHE A 73 1.34 4.55 3.99
CA PHE A 73 0.94 5.57 4.96
C PHE A 73 0.57 4.96 6.31
N ASN A 74 -0.31 3.97 6.31
CA ASN A 74 -0.81 3.40 7.56
C ASN A 74 0.24 2.60 8.30
N SER A 75 1.10 1.86 7.58
CA SER A 75 2.13 1.04 8.22
C SER A 75 3.17 1.88 8.93
N PHE A 76 3.62 2.99 8.32
CA PHE A 76 4.63 3.85 8.93
C PHE A 76 4.07 4.76 10.01
N ASN A 77 2.78 5.08 9.96
CA ASN A 77 2.16 5.94 10.98
C ASN A 77 1.52 5.16 12.12
N GLY A 78 1.55 3.82 12.06
CA GLY A 78 0.96 2.99 13.10
C GLY A 78 -0.57 3.10 13.14
N THR A 79 -1.19 3.36 12.00
CA THR A 79 -2.64 3.52 11.89
C THR A 79 -3.22 2.44 10.99
N GLU A 80 -4.54 2.39 10.92
CA GLU A 80 -5.27 1.50 10.01
C GLU A 80 -6.19 2.34 9.15
N PRO A 81 -6.60 1.83 7.95
CA PRO A 81 -7.64 2.50 7.19
C PRO A 81 -8.89 2.61 8.07
N ASP A 82 -9.39 3.82 8.23
CA ASP A 82 -10.51 4.05 9.16
C ASP A 82 -11.87 3.74 8.55
N GLY A 83 -11.90 3.38 7.28
CA GLY A 83 -13.15 3.11 6.59
C GLY A 83 -13.99 4.36 6.36
N CYS A 84 -13.50 5.51 6.77
CA CYS A 84 -14.23 6.76 6.62
C CYS A 84 -13.97 7.36 5.25
N ARG A 85 -15.02 7.48 4.45
CA ARG A 85 -14.90 8.06 3.11
C ARG A 85 -14.59 9.54 3.12
N PHE A 86 -14.66 10.19 4.29
CA PHE A 86 -14.34 11.60 4.42
C PHE A 86 -12.87 11.88 4.65
N ASN A 87 -12.07 10.84 4.94
CA ASN A 87 -10.62 10.96 5.11
C ASN A 87 -9.94 10.04 4.12
N VAL A 88 -9.07 10.58 3.30
CA VAL A 88 -8.40 9.83 2.24
C VAL A 88 -6.89 10.07 2.31
N ILE A 89 -6.13 9.12 1.77
CA ILE A 89 -4.69 9.26 1.62
C ILE A 89 -4.45 9.95 0.28
N ASP A 90 -3.78 11.08 0.31
CA ASP A 90 -3.54 11.90 -0.85
C ASP A 90 -2.08 11.88 -1.27
N HIS A 91 -1.83 11.92 -2.57
CA HIS A 91 -0.49 12.08 -3.13
C HIS A 91 -0.20 13.57 -3.25
N ILE A 92 0.74 14.08 -2.46
CA ILE A 92 0.98 15.52 -2.32
C ILE A 92 1.28 16.17 -3.67
N ASP A 93 2.09 15.52 -4.49
CA ASP A 93 2.45 16.05 -5.83
C ASP A 93 1.41 15.72 -6.91
N GLY A 94 0.35 14.99 -6.55
CA GLY A 94 -0.68 14.59 -7.51
C GLY A 94 -0.30 13.39 -8.38
N ASP A 95 0.91 12.85 -8.24
CA ASP A 95 1.35 11.68 -8.99
C ASP A 95 0.99 10.41 -8.24
N VAL A 96 -0.04 9.71 -8.71
CA VAL A 96 -0.55 8.51 -8.04
C VAL A 96 0.42 7.34 -8.09
N LEU A 97 1.48 7.43 -8.88
CA LEU A 97 2.52 6.40 -8.92
C LEU A 97 3.64 6.68 -7.91
N ASN A 98 3.70 7.87 -7.35
CA ASN A 98 4.71 8.24 -6.38
C ASN A 98 4.23 7.93 -4.96
N ASN A 99 4.47 6.70 -4.54
CA ASN A 99 3.99 6.19 -3.25
C ASN A 99 5.03 6.28 -2.15
N ARG A 100 5.98 7.21 -2.25
CA ARG A 100 6.94 7.46 -1.19
C ARG A 100 6.23 8.04 0.02
N LEU A 101 6.66 7.64 1.20
CA LEU A 101 6.02 8.08 2.44
C LEU A 101 5.97 9.62 2.55
N ASP A 102 7.04 10.29 2.14
CA ASP A 102 7.11 11.75 2.22
C ASP A 102 6.17 12.46 1.21
N ASN A 103 5.55 11.70 0.31
CA ASN A 103 4.60 12.24 -0.66
C ASN A 103 3.15 11.90 -0.30
N LEU A 104 2.91 11.31 0.85
CA LEU A 104 1.58 10.86 1.26
C LEU A 104 1.09 11.64 2.45
N GLN A 105 -0.21 11.97 2.45
CA GLN A 105 -0.84 12.65 3.58
C GLN A 105 -2.30 12.21 3.69
N ARG A 106 -2.84 12.31 4.88
CA ARG A 106 -4.27 12.06 5.09
C ARG A 106 -4.98 13.39 5.14
N ILE A 107 -5.98 13.55 4.29
CA ILE A 107 -6.77 14.78 4.22
C ILE A 107 -8.25 14.44 4.23
N SER A 108 -9.08 15.44 4.49
CA SER A 108 -10.52 15.24 4.40
C SER A 108 -10.96 15.11 2.96
N GLN A 109 -12.15 14.53 2.76
CA GLN A 109 -12.70 14.38 1.41
C GLN A 109 -12.92 15.78 0.77
N SER A 110 -13.32 16.75 1.56
CA SER A 110 -13.50 18.12 1.05
C SER A 110 -12.21 18.70 0.50
N GLU A 111 -11.12 18.53 1.25
CA GLU A 111 -9.80 18.99 0.80
C GLU A 111 -9.36 18.25 -0.45
N ASN A 112 -9.63 16.93 -0.50
CA ASN A 112 -9.26 16.11 -1.64
C ASN A 112 -10.02 16.55 -2.91
N VAL A 113 -11.29 16.86 -2.79
CA VAL A 113 -12.08 17.33 -3.93
C VAL A 113 -11.53 18.64 -4.47
N LEU A 114 -11.23 19.59 -3.59
CA LEU A 114 -10.67 20.88 -4.02
C LEU A 114 -9.32 20.68 -4.70
N LYS A 115 -8.47 19.85 -4.13
CA LYS A 115 -7.17 19.55 -4.71
C LYS A 115 -7.33 18.82 -6.04
N GLY A 116 -8.26 17.86 -6.10
CA GLY A 116 -8.55 17.10 -7.30
C GLY A 116 -8.98 17.98 -8.45
N ASP A 117 -9.83 18.95 -8.19
CA ASP A 117 -10.27 19.89 -9.21
C ASP A 117 -9.09 20.66 -9.79
N ARG A 118 -8.19 21.14 -8.96
CA ARG A 118 -7.00 21.84 -9.43
C ARG A 118 -6.11 20.94 -10.27
N HIS A 119 -5.91 19.72 -9.83
CA HIS A 119 -5.11 18.74 -10.57
C HIS A 119 -5.79 18.35 -11.86
N LYS A 120 -7.10 18.24 -11.85
CA LYS A 120 -7.86 17.89 -13.03
C LYS A 120 -7.64 18.91 -14.15
N TYR A 121 -7.73 20.19 -13.82
CA TYR A 121 -7.46 21.24 -14.80
C TYR A 121 -6.04 21.18 -15.33
N THR A 122 -5.09 20.86 -14.48
CA THR A 122 -3.69 20.76 -14.89
C THR A 122 -3.47 19.55 -15.77
N LYS A 123 -4.05 18.40 -15.40
CA LYS A 123 -3.80 17.14 -16.09
C LYS A 123 -4.50 17.01 -17.42
N GLU A 124 -5.59 17.70 -17.63
CA GLU A 124 -6.35 17.62 -18.86
C GLU A 124 -5.75 18.43 -20.00
N LYS A 125 -4.70 19.12 -19.75
CA LYS A 125 -4.04 19.97 -20.77
C LYS A 125 -2.90 19.27 -21.49
#